data_9264672b001c4cfea4e196f84f0dcb8e
#
_entry.id   9264672b001c4cfea4e196f84f0dcb8e
#
_cell.length_a   1.000
_cell.length_b   1.000
_cell.length_c   1.000
_cell.angle_alpha   90.00
_cell.angle_beta   90.00
_cell.angle_gamma   90.00
#
_symmetry.space_group_name_H-M   'P 1'
#
loop_
_entity.id
_entity.type
_entity.pdbx_description
1 polymer ?
#
loop_
_entity_poly.entity_id
_entity_poly.type
_entity_poly.pdbx_seq_one_letter_code
_entity_poly.pdbx_strand_id
1 'polypeptide(L)'
;MVKNELLECLLREKEARHSNGVIYYYTQTKMAYNSNRFEGNRLSEDQVREIFLKNTILSSNNIPVDINDIIKTINHFNAFNYMLEIAEEPLTEKVIKKFHFLLNRGTICEYTKDRIEAYINNQNMESILSEYAINILLEKYNTLIKKSLHDLIEFYMQFEMIHPFKEGNGKVGRLILFKECLNSGIMPFIIMKDFRLYYKREINDYEKKKRYLNEICLLSQDQYRTICKYFQII
;
A
#
# COMPACT_ATOMS: atom_id res chain seq x y z
N MET A 1 -11.94 -3.76 -23.83
CA MET A 1 -11.29 -3.71 -22.52
C MET A 1 -10.87 -5.13 -22.20
N VAL A 2 -9.59 -5.38 -22.01
CA VAL A 2 -9.12 -6.69 -21.52
C VAL A 2 -9.66 -6.79 -20.08
N LYS A 3 -10.50 -7.77 -19.81
CA LYS A 3 -11.03 -8.03 -18.46
C LYS A 3 -9.84 -8.21 -17.51
N ASN A 4 -9.87 -7.51 -16.39
CA ASN A 4 -8.86 -7.67 -15.36
C ASN A 4 -9.21 -8.91 -14.52
N GLU A 5 -8.90 -10.09 -15.06
CA GLU A 5 -9.21 -11.40 -14.47
C GLU A 5 -8.71 -11.50 -13.02
N LEU A 6 -7.58 -10.91 -12.74
CA LEU A 6 -7.04 -10.89 -11.38
C LEU A 6 -7.91 -10.05 -10.43
N LEU A 7 -8.37 -8.86 -10.85
CA LEU A 7 -9.25 -8.02 -10.03
C LEU A 7 -10.58 -8.72 -9.76
N GLU A 8 -11.20 -9.29 -10.80
CA GLU A 8 -12.45 -10.07 -10.67
C GLU A 8 -12.26 -11.25 -9.69
N CYS A 9 -11.13 -11.93 -9.77
CA CYS A 9 -10.81 -13.03 -8.87
C CYS A 9 -10.65 -12.55 -7.43
N LEU A 10 -9.88 -11.48 -7.19
CA LEU A 10 -9.67 -10.90 -5.87
C LEU A 10 -10.99 -10.43 -5.23
N LEU A 11 -11.88 -9.80 -6.00
CA LEU A 11 -13.18 -9.35 -5.53
C LEU A 11 -14.09 -10.53 -5.19
N ARG A 12 -14.19 -11.52 -6.08
CA ARG A 12 -14.97 -12.75 -5.84
C ARG A 12 -14.53 -13.49 -4.59
N GLU A 13 -13.21 -13.65 -4.41
CA GLU A 13 -12.66 -14.34 -3.24
C GLU A 13 -12.85 -13.53 -1.95
N LYS A 14 -12.78 -12.19 -2.02
CA LYS A 14 -13.10 -11.30 -0.90
C LYS A 14 -14.55 -11.49 -0.43
N GLU A 15 -15.52 -11.61 -1.35
CA GLU A 15 -16.94 -11.79 -1.03
C GLU A 15 -17.22 -13.17 -0.44
N ALA A 16 -16.53 -14.21 -0.92
CA ALA A 16 -16.74 -15.60 -0.54
C ALA A 16 -16.39 -15.92 0.93
N ARG A 17 -15.85 -14.97 1.68
CA ARG A 17 -15.49 -15.06 3.13
C ARG A 17 -15.22 -16.51 3.59
N HIS A 18 -13.97 -16.97 3.58
CA HIS A 18 -13.51 -18.27 4.11
C HIS A 18 -13.66 -19.51 3.22
N SER A 19 -14.21 -19.44 2.03
CA SER A 19 -14.16 -20.57 1.10
C SER A 19 -12.97 -20.43 0.16
N ASN A 20 -11.86 -21.11 0.47
CA ASN A 20 -10.73 -21.43 -0.43
C ASN A 20 -10.15 -20.31 -1.33
N GLY A 21 -10.40 -19.04 -1.05
CA GLY A 21 -9.86 -17.90 -1.78
C GLY A 21 -8.39 -17.73 -1.54
N VAL A 22 -7.56 -18.35 -2.37
CA VAL A 22 -6.13 -18.47 -2.11
C VAL A 22 -5.37 -17.19 -2.46
N ILE A 23 -5.72 -16.54 -3.59
CA ILE A 23 -4.97 -15.37 -4.06
C ILE A 23 -5.33 -14.10 -3.26
N TYR A 24 -6.60 -13.92 -2.89
CA TYR A 24 -6.99 -12.81 -2.04
C TYR A 24 -6.34 -12.90 -0.66
N TYR A 25 -6.41 -14.09 -0.02
CA TYR A 25 -5.76 -14.35 1.26
C TYR A 25 -4.24 -14.10 1.20
N TYR A 26 -3.58 -14.69 0.19
CA TYR A 26 -2.14 -14.50 -0.02
C TYR A 26 -1.79 -13.03 -0.18
N THR A 27 -2.47 -12.32 -1.08
CA THR A 27 -2.19 -10.93 -1.39
C THR A 27 -2.42 -10.03 -0.18
N GLN A 28 -3.55 -10.20 0.50
CA GLN A 28 -3.94 -9.44 1.67
C GLN A 28 -2.90 -9.57 2.80
N THR A 29 -2.55 -10.81 3.16
CA THR A 29 -1.64 -11.06 4.27
C THR A 29 -0.19 -10.67 3.94
N LYS A 30 0.29 -10.99 2.74
CA LYS A 30 1.63 -10.63 2.28
C LYS A 30 1.81 -9.12 2.15
N MET A 31 0.82 -8.42 1.60
CA MET A 31 0.90 -6.98 1.44
C MET A 31 0.87 -6.28 2.80
N ALA A 32 -0.03 -6.68 3.71
CA ALA A 32 -0.09 -6.12 5.06
C ALA A 32 1.20 -6.36 5.83
N TYR A 33 1.73 -7.60 5.81
CA TYR A 33 2.98 -7.94 6.47
C TYR A 33 4.15 -7.09 5.96
N ASN A 34 4.42 -7.16 4.65
CA ASN A 34 5.59 -6.49 4.08
C ASN A 34 5.47 -4.97 4.20
N SER A 35 4.32 -4.38 3.89
CA SER A 35 4.10 -2.94 3.95
C SER A 35 4.27 -2.39 5.37
N ASN A 36 3.76 -3.08 6.40
CA ASN A 36 3.92 -2.68 7.79
C ASN A 36 5.36 -2.91 8.29
N ARG A 37 6.06 -3.96 7.84
CA ARG A 37 7.48 -4.19 8.19
C ARG A 37 8.41 -3.08 7.69
N PHE A 38 8.11 -2.46 6.54
CA PHE A 38 8.83 -1.27 6.07
C PHE A 38 8.75 -0.12 7.08
N GLU A 39 7.63 0.01 7.78
CA GLU A 39 7.37 1.08 8.77
C GLU A 39 7.68 0.66 10.22
N GLY A 40 8.38 -0.47 10.40
CA GLY A 40 8.87 -0.89 11.72
C GLY A 40 7.92 -1.78 12.54
N ASN A 41 6.77 -2.20 12.00
CA ASN A 41 5.90 -3.19 12.65
C ASN A 41 6.66 -4.47 12.95
N ARG A 42 6.45 -5.07 14.13
CA ARG A 42 7.23 -6.20 14.64
C ARG A 42 6.53 -7.55 14.53
N LEU A 43 5.27 -7.59 14.09
CA LEU A 43 4.53 -8.84 13.92
C LEU A 43 5.25 -9.77 12.94
N SER A 44 5.23 -11.06 13.25
CA SER A 44 5.67 -12.10 12.33
C SER A 44 4.62 -12.30 11.22
N GLU A 45 5.03 -12.94 10.15
CA GLU A 45 4.11 -13.29 9.06
C GLU A 45 2.98 -14.21 9.55
N ASP A 46 3.30 -15.16 10.42
CA ASP A 46 2.31 -16.08 10.98
C ASP A 46 1.31 -15.36 11.89
N GLN A 47 1.77 -14.37 12.67
CA GLN A 47 0.88 -13.53 13.47
C GLN A 47 -0.07 -12.71 12.59
N VAL A 48 0.42 -12.15 11.47
CA VAL A 48 -0.45 -11.44 10.50
C VAL A 48 -1.49 -12.38 9.91
N ARG A 49 -1.11 -13.62 9.57
CA ARG A 49 -2.05 -14.65 9.08
C ARG A 49 -3.09 -15.01 10.12
N GLU A 50 -2.70 -15.17 11.39
CA GLU A 50 -3.63 -15.50 12.46
C GLU A 50 -4.64 -14.39 12.73
N ILE A 51 -4.19 -13.12 12.73
CA ILE A 51 -5.08 -11.97 12.83
C ILE A 51 -6.09 -12.00 11.69
N PHE A 52 -5.65 -12.26 10.46
CA PHE A 52 -6.53 -12.28 9.30
C PHE A 52 -7.57 -13.42 9.35
N LEU A 53 -7.12 -14.64 9.68
CA LEU A 53 -7.95 -15.84 9.62
C LEU A 53 -8.86 -16.02 10.83
N LYS A 54 -8.35 -15.67 12.02
CA LYS A 54 -8.97 -16.06 13.29
C LYS A 54 -9.34 -14.88 14.19
N ASN A 55 -8.96 -13.64 13.82
CA ASN A 55 -9.02 -12.46 14.69
C ASN A 55 -8.34 -12.68 16.06
N THR A 56 -7.29 -13.50 16.07
CA THR A 56 -6.50 -13.83 17.25
C THR A 56 -5.04 -13.60 16.99
N ILE A 57 -4.25 -13.52 18.06
CA ILE A 57 -2.81 -13.49 17.98
C ILE A 57 -2.22 -14.41 19.03
N LEU A 58 -1.28 -15.25 18.64
CA LEU A 58 -0.52 -16.06 19.57
C LEU A 58 0.77 -15.32 19.95
N SER A 59 0.93 -15.09 21.25
CA SER A 59 2.20 -14.63 21.80
C SER A 59 3.16 -15.82 21.83
N SER A 60 4.27 -15.74 21.09
CA SER A 60 5.36 -16.70 21.20
C SER A 60 6.31 -16.27 22.33
N ASN A 61 6.66 -17.21 23.22
CA ASN A 61 7.67 -17.03 24.26
C ASN A 61 7.43 -15.89 25.26
N ASN A 62 6.19 -15.59 25.62
CA ASN A 62 5.82 -14.50 26.54
C ASN A 62 6.33 -13.10 26.12
N ILE A 63 6.65 -12.89 24.86
CA ILE A 63 7.04 -11.58 24.34
C ILE A 63 5.76 -10.75 24.15
N PRO A 64 5.65 -9.57 24.77
CA PRO A 64 4.50 -8.71 24.56
C PRO A 64 4.35 -8.31 23.10
N VAL A 65 3.12 -8.39 22.60
CA VAL A 65 2.76 -7.90 21.27
C VAL A 65 2.21 -6.49 21.40
N ASP A 66 2.76 -5.57 20.60
CA ASP A 66 2.32 -4.19 20.60
C ASP A 66 0.92 -4.08 19.96
N ILE A 67 -0.03 -3.56 20.72
CA ILE A 67 -1.41 -3.35 20.26
C ILE A 67 -1.44 -2.45 19.01
N ASN A 68 -0.56 -1.46 18.95
CA ASN A 68 -0.46 -0.56 17.80
C ASN A 68 -0.03 -1.30 16.52
N ASP A 69 0.83 -2.32 16.65
CA ASP A 69 1.23 -3.17 15.52
C ASP A 69 0.04 -4.02 15.01
N ILE A 70 -0.82 -4.49 15.93
CA ILE A 70 -2.05 -5.21 15.59
C ILE A 70 -3.03 -4.27 14.87
N ILE A 71 -3.29 -3.09 15.44
CA ILE A 71 -4.20 -2.09 14.85
C ILE A 71 -3.74 -1.70 13.44
N LYS A 72 -2.44 -1.41 13.26
CA LYS A 72 -1.87 -1.08 11.93
C LYS A 72 -2.06 -2.22 10.93
N THR A 73 -2.02 -3.46 11.38
CA THR A 73 -2.23 -4.63 10.51
C THR A 73 -3.69 -4.76 10.09
N ILE A 74 -4.63 -4.64 11.02
CA ILE A 74 -6.08 -4.65 10.73
C ILE A 74 -6.46 -3.48 9.81
N ASN A 75 -5.90 -2.30 10.08
CA ASN A 75 -6.10 -1.11 9.24
C ASN A 75 -5.61 -1.34 7.81
N HIS A 76 -4.50 -2.04 7.63
CA HIS A 76 -4.00 -2.36 6.29
C HIS A 76 -4.98 -3.29 5.55
N PHE A 77 -5.56 -4.28 6.23
CA PHE A 77 -6.60 -5.12 5.64
C PHE A 77 -7.81 -4.30 5.18
N ASN A 78 -8.29 -3.37 6.00
CA ASN A 78 -9.40 -2.50 5.66
C ASN A 78 -9.07 -1.57 4.49
N ALA A 79 -7.87 -1.00 4.47
CA ALA A 79 -7.41 -0.13 3.39
C ALA A 79 -7.25 -0.91 2.06
N PHE A 80 -6.78 -2.15 2.11
CA PHE A 80 -6.69 -3.02 0.94
C PHE A 80 -8.09 -3.40 0.40
N ASN A 81 -9.04 -3.72 1.29
CA ASN A 81 -10.41 -3.99 0.87
C ASN A 81 -11.05 -2.80 0.17
N TYR A 82 -10.91 -1.61 0.73
CA TYR A 82 -11.36 -0.38 0.09
C TYR A 82 -10.65 -0.14 -1.25
N MET A 83 -9.35 -0.41 -1.33
CA MET A 83 -8.58 -0.29 -2.57
C MET A 83 -9.15 -1.19 -3.69
N LEU A 84 -9.53 -2.43 -3.39
CA LEU A 84 -10.15 -3.33 -4.36
C LEU A 84 -11.51 -2.81 -4.85
N GLU A 85 -12.33 -2.26 -3.94
CA GLU A 85 -13.65 -1.71 -4.27
C GLU A 85 -13.58 -0.54 -5.26
N ILE A 86 -12.51 0.28 -5.15
CA ILE A 86 -12.31 1.46 -6.00
C ILE A 86 -11.22 1.26 -7.05
N ALA A 87 -10.83 0.00 -7.33
CA ALA A 87 -9.65 -0.28 -8.16
C ALA A 87 -9.72 0.37 -9.55
N GLU A 88 -10.91 0.46 -10.14
CA GLU A 88 -11.16 1.05 -11.46
C GLU A 88 -11.49 2.56 -11.42
N GLU A 89 -11.65 3.14 -10.22
CA GLU A 89 -11.93 4.57 -10.09
C GLU A 89 -10.67 5.41 -10.34
N PRO A 90 -10.81 6.66 -10.81
CA PRO A 90 -9.69 7.58 -10.95
C PRO A 90 -8.98 7.84 -9.62
N LEU A 91 -7.66 7.95 -9.66
CA LEU A 91 -6.88 8.37 -8.50
C LEU A 91 -7.09 9.87 -8.25
N THR A 92 -7.58 10.19 -7.06
CA THR A 92 -7.87 11.57 -6.62
C THR A 92 -7.25 11.84 -5.26
N GLU A 93 -7.12 13.10 -4.91
CA GLU A 93 -6.68 13.52 -3.57
C GLU A 93 -7.57 12.91 -2.46
N LYS A 94 -8.88 12.84 -2.70
CA LYS A 94 -9.84 12.22 -1.77
C LYS A 94 -9.52 10.74 -1.52
N VAL A 95 -9.14 10.00 -2.56
CA VAL A 95 -8.72 8.59 -2.46
C VAL A 95 -7.44 8.48 -1.64
N ILE A 96 -6.45 9.33 -1.91
CA ILE A 96 -5.17 9.37 -1.17
C ILE A 96 -5.40 9.65 0.32
N LYS A 97 -6.19 10.68 0.64
CA LYS A 97 -6.57 11.03 2.02
C LYS A 97 -7.35 9.90 2.71
N LYS A 98 -8.21 9.20 1.96
CA LYS A 98 -8.96 8.04 2.49
C LYS A 98 -8.07 6.86 2.83
N PHE A 99 -7.08 6.53 1.98
CA PHE A 99 -6.07 5.51 2.31
C PHE A 99 -5.32 5.87 3.58
N HIS A 100 -4.82 7.09 3.69
CA HIS A 100 -4.12 7.55 4.88
C HIS A 100 -4.99 7.45 6.14
N PHE A 101 -6.24 7.89 6.07
CA PHE A 101 -7.20 7.78 7.18
C PHE A 101 -7.41 6.33 7.61
N LEU A 102 -7.68 5.41 6.66
CA LEU A 102 -7.90 4.01 6.97
C LEU A 102 -6.67 3.35 7.61
N LEU A 103 -5.47 3.65 7.11
CA LEU A 103 -4.22 3.08 7.61
C LEU A 103 -3.85 3.53 9.03
N ASN A 104 -4.29 4.72 9.46
CA ASN A 104 -3.90 5.31 10.74
C ASN A 104 -5.03 5.33 11.78
N ARG A 105 -6.24 4.89 11.44
CA ARG A 105 -7.40 4.89 12.34
C ARG A 105 -7.12 4.08 13.61
N GLY A 106 -7.38 4.66 14.79
CA GLY A 106 -7.19 3.99 16.09
C GLY A 106 -5.74 3.76 16.49
N THR A 107 -4.76 4.28 15.74
CA THR A 107 -3.34 4.17 16.10
C THR A 107 -2.96 5.28 17.10
N ILE A 108 -1.81 5.10 17.78
CA ILE A 108 -1.27 6.13 18.69
C ILE A 108 -1.10 7.47 17.95
N CYS A 109 -0.72 7.45 16.68
CA CYS A 109 -0.64 8.63 15.82
C CYS A 109 -1.96 9.40 15.71
N GLU A 110 -3.11 8.73 15.84
CA GLU A 110 -4.41 9.40 15.84
C GLU A 110 -4.68 10.18 17.12
N TYR A 111 -4.13 9.76 18.23
CA TYR A 111 -4.39 10.32 19.56
C TYR A 111 -3.32 11.30 20.05
N THR A 112 -2.24 11.51 19.29
CA THR A 112 -1.20 12.46 19.72
C THR A 112 -1.66 13.90 19.57
N LYS A 113 -1.32 14.72 20.58
CA LYS A 113 -1.65 16.14 20.68
C LYS A 113 -1.30 16.95 19.43
N ASP A 114 -0.23 16.56 18.74
CA ASP A 114 0.24 17.16 17.49
C ASP A 114 -0.80 17.10 16.36
N ARG A 115 -1.72 16.12 16.40
CA ARG A 115 -2.77 16.00 15.39
C ARG A 115 -3.97 16.88 15.69
N ILE A 116 -4.27 17.11 16.98
CA ILE A 116 -5.28 18.07 17.40
C ILE A 116 -4.80 19.48 17.02
N GLU A 117 -3.53 19.77 17.24
CA GLU A 117 -2.91 21.05 16.83
C GLU A 117 -2.81 21.19 15.31
N ALA A 118 -2.46 20.13 14.57
CA ALA A 118 -2.47 20.11 13.10
C ALA A 118 -3.88 20.21 12.52
N TYR A 119 -4.88 19.65 13.19
CA TYR A 119 -6.29 19.80 12.80
C TYR A 119 -6.84 21.20 13.11
N ILE A 120 -6.38 21.81 14.20
CA ILE A 120 -6.77 23.18 14.61
C ILE A 120 -5.95 24.24 13.86
N ASN A 121 -4.66 23.95 13.58
CA ASN A 121 -3.75 24.86 12.87
C ASN A 121 -3.56 24.48 11.39
N ASN A 122 -4.58 23.98 10.74
CA ASN A 122 -4.58 23.46 9.36
C ASN A 122 -4.16 24.47 8.26
N GLN A 123 -3.31 25.44 8.62
CA GLN A 123 -2.71 26.45 7.75
C GLN A 123 -1.19 26.54 7.89
N ASN A 124 -0.52 25.45 8.26
CA ASN A 124 0.94 25.43 8.11
C ASN A 124 1.30 25.49 6.62
N MET A 125 2.17 26.43 6.27
CA MET A 125 2.65 26.64 4.90
C MET A 125 3.11 25.32 4.23
N GLU A 126 3.72 24.39 4.99
CA GLU A 126 4.16 23.09 4.50
C GLU A 126 2.98 22.19 4.08
N SER A 127 1.86 22.20 4.81
CA SER A 127 0.69 21.39 4.45
C SER A 127 -0.01 21.93 3.19
N ILE A 128 -0.06 23.23 3.02
CA ILE A 128 -0.62 23.90 1.83
C ILE A 128 0.28 23.61 0.62
N LEU A 129 1.59 23.70 0.77
CA LEU A 129 2.54 23.41 -0.31
C LEU A 129 2.49 21.95 -0.72
N SER A 130 2.37 21.01 0.24
CA SER A 130 2.26 19.58 -0.07
C SER A 130 0.93 19.23 -0.72
N GLU A 131 -0.19 19.84 -0.31
CA GLU A 131 -1.50 19.65 -0.95
C GLU A 131 -1.49 20.19 -2.39
N TYR A 132 -0.91 21.37 -2.61
CA TYR A 132 -0.74 21.92 -3.96
C TYR A 132 0.15 21.04 -4.84
N ALA A 133 1.27 20.53 -4.31
CA ALA A 133 2.17 19.65 -5.02
C ALA A 133 1.49 18.30 -5.40
N ILE A 134 0.67 17.74 -4.52
CA ILE A 134 -0.13 16.53 -4.80
C ILE A 134 -1.14 16.78 -5.92
N ASN A 135 -1.80 17.94 -5.93
CA ASN A 135 -2.77 18.28 -6.98
C ASN A 135 -2.09 18.40 -8.34
N ILE A 136 -0.94 19.06 -8.43
CA ILE A 136 -0.13 19.12 -9.67
C ILE A 136 0.28 17.72 -10.12
N LEU A 137 0.75 16.89 -9.19
CA LEU A 137 1.13 15.51 -9.50
C LEU A 137 -0.04 14.71 -10.07
N LEU A 138 -1.22 14.82 -9.44
CA LEU A 138 -2.44 14.15 -9.89
C LEU A 138 -2.92 14.65 -11.25
N GLU A 139 -2.91 15.97 -11.48
CA GLU A 139 -3.25 16.55 -12.78
C GLU A 139 -2.37 15.97 -13.88
N LYS A 140 -1.05 16.03 -13.70
CA LYS A 140 -0.09 15.45 -14.65
C LYS A 140 -0.33 13.96 -14.87
N TYR A 141 -0.53 13.20 -13.82
CA TYR A 141 -0.75 11.75 -13.87
C TYR A 141 -2.06 11.38 -14.58
N ASN A 142 -3.12 12.13 -14.33
CA ASN A 142 -4.44 11.85 -14.89
C ASN A 142 -4.59 12.28 -16.36
N THR A 143 -3.68 13.10 -16.91
CA THR A 143 -3.65 13.39 -18.36
C THR A 143 -3.14 12.20 -19.19
N LEU A 144 -2.50 11.22 -18.59
CA LEU A 144 -1.99 10.04 -19.29
C LEU A 144 -3.15 9.13 -19.72
N ILE A 145 -3.39 9.01 -21.02
CA ILE A 145 -4.45 8.15 -21.58
C ILE A 145 -4.14 6.67 -21.35
N LYS A 146 -2.89 6.28 -21.50
CA LYS A 146 -2.40 4.92 -21.26
C LYS A 146 -1.18 4.98 -20.35
N LYS A 147 -1.30 4.38 -19.17
CA LYS A 147 -0.24 4.36 -18.17
C LYS A 147 0.60 3.11 -18.31
N SER A 148 1.91 3.26 -18.27
CA SER A 148 2.89 2.18 -18.19
C SER A 148 3.33 1.94 -16.74
N LEU A 149 3.98 0.81 -16.48
CA LEU A 149 4.59 0.56 -15.16
C LEU A 149 5.59 1.67 -14.78
N HIS A 150 6.30 2.21 -15.75
CA HIS A 150 7.22 3.32 -15.56
C HIS A 150 6.50 4.59 -15.05
N ASP A 151 5.35 4.92 -15.61
CA ASP A 151 4.56 6.09 -15.18
C ASP A 151 4.02 5.90 -13.76
N LEU A 152 3.63 4.68 -13.39
CA LEU A 152 3.20 4.35 -12.03
C LEU A 152 4.33 4.50 -11.01
N ILE A 153 5.53 4.03 -11.36
CA ILE A 153 6.71 4.14 -10.52
C ILE A 153 7.16 5.61 -10.40
N GLU A 154 7.09 6.37 -11.49
CA GLU A 154 7.39 7.81 -11.49
C GLU A 154 6.43 8.57 -10.55
N PHE A 155 5.12 8.30 -10.66
CA PHE A 155 4.12 8.86 -9.74
C PHE A 155 4.45 8.52 -8.28
N TYR A 156 4.74 7.25 -8.02
CA TYR A 156 5.06 6.78 -6.68
C TYR A 156 6.29 7.49 -6.09
N MET A 157 7.36 7.64 -6.88
CA MET A 157 8.57 8.35 -6.44
C MET A 157 8.29 9.81 -6.12
N GLN A 158 7.54 10.50 -6.98
CA GLN A 158 7.17 11.91 -6.74
C GLN A 158 6.27 12.05 -5.51
N PHE A 159 5.32 11.13 -5.31
CA PHE A 159 4.49 11.08 -4.10
C PHE A 159 5.33 10.91 -2.83
N GLU A 160 6.30 9.98 -2.82
CA GLU A 160 7.24 9.79 -1.70
C GLU A 160 8.11 11.02 -1.43
N MET A 161 8.49 11.76 -2.47
CA MET A 161 9.29 12.99 -2.33
C MET A 161 8.47 14.15 -1.77
N ILE A 162 7.21 14.30 -2.20
CA ILE A 162 6.30 15.33 -1.68
C ILE A 162 6.02 15.09 -0.19
N HIS A 163 5.97 13.82 0.22
CA HIS A 163 5.77 13.41 1.62
C HIS A 163 4.56 14.09 2.30
N PRO A 164 3.34 13.96 1.73
CA PRO A 164 2.19 14.79 2.13
C PRO A 164 1.69 14.53 3.55
N PHE A 165 2.07 13.42 4.15
CA PHE A 165 1.64 13.04 5.49
C PHE A 165 2.84 12.94 6.45
N LYS A 166 2.64 13.23 7.72
CA LYS A 166 3.65 13.07 8.76
C LYS A 166 4.16 11.62 8.87
N GLU A 167 3.25 10.64 8.69
CA GLU A 167 3.55 9.21 8.73
C GLU A 167 2.71 8.45 7.70
N GLY A 168 3.18 7.28 7.30
CA GLY A 168 2.41 6.33 6.48
C GLY A 168 2.45 6.60 4.96
N ASN A 169 3.25 7.55 4.49
CA ASN A 169 3.40 7.83 3.05
C ASN A 169 3.73 6.56 2.25
N GLY A 170 4.72 5.79 2.69
CA GLY A 170 5.09 4.54 2.04
C GLY A 170 3.96 3.52 1.97
N LYS A 171 3.14 3.39 3.02
CA LYS A 171 1.97 2.49 3.00
C LYS A 171 0.92 2.95 2.00
N VAL A 172 0.61 4.25 1.99
CA VAL A 172 -0.31 4.86 1.02
C VAL A 172 0.19 4.67 -0.40
N GLY A 173 1.46 5.00 -0.65
CA GLY A 173 2.08 4.88 -1.98
C GLY A 173 2.06 3.44 -2.51
N ARG A 174 2.35 2.43 -1.68
CA ARG A 174 2.29 1.02 -2.09
C ARG A 174 0.86 0.55 -2.40
N LEU A 175 -0.16 1.05 -1.68
CA LEU A 175 -1.57 0.79 -2.03
C LEU A 175 -1.95 1.45 -3.36
N ILE A 176 -1.51 2.69 -3.60
CA ILE A 176 -1.71 3.39 -4.87
C ILE A 176 -1.07 2.62 -6.02
N LEU A 177 0.18 2.16 -5.87
CA LEU A 177 0.86 1.36 -6.88
C LEU A 177 0.06 0.11 -7.26
N PHE A 178 -0.41 -0.64 -6.26
CA PHE A 178 -1.18 -1.85 -6.50
C PHE A 178 -2.50 -1.54 -7.21
N LYS A 179 -3.23 -0.52 -6.72
CA LYS A 179 -4.48 -0.03 -7.32
C LYS A 179 -4.28 0.36 -8.78
N GLU A 180 -3.30 1.20 -9.05
CA GLU A 180 -3.08 1.73 -10.39
C GLU A 180 -2.55 0.67 -11.37
N CYS A 181 -1.84 -0.34 -10.88
CA CYS A 181 -1.54 -1.53 -11.68
C CYS A 181 -2.83 -2.23 -12.12
N LEU A 182 -3.76 -2.50 -11.20
CA LEU A 182 -5.05 -3.10 -11.51
C LEU A 182 -5.84 -2.22 -12.51
N ASN A 183 -5.94 -0.92 -12.24
CA ASN A 183 -6.66 0.02 -13.10
C ASN A 183 -6.10 0.09 -14.53
N SER A 184 -4.80 -0.05 -14.68
CA SER A 184 -4.11 0.05 -15.97
C SER A 184 -3.96 -1.30 -16.69
N GLY A 185 -4.48 -2.40 -16.15
CA GLY A 185 -4.30 -3.75 -16.70
C GLY A 185 -2.84 -4.24 -16.64
N ILE A 186 -2.06 -3.69 -15.70
CA ILE A 186 -0.68 -4.07 -15.44
C ILE A 186 -0.67 -5.08 -14.29
N MET A 187 0.14 -6.14 -14.39
CA MET A 187 0.30 -7.09 -13.28
C MET A 187 0.74 -6.34 -12.01
N PRO A 188 -0.03 -6.37 -10.92
CA PRO A 188 0.40 -5.76 -9.67
C PRO A 188 1.53 -6.55 -9.01
N PHE A 189 2.08 -6.01 -7.92
CA PHE A 189 3.18 -6.63 -7.19
C PHE A 189 3.20 -6.22 -5.72
N ILE A 190 3.91 -7.02 -4.92
CA ILE A 190 4.12 -6.77 -3.50
C ILE A 190 5.63 -6.62 -3.29
N ILE A 191 6.07 -5.43 -2.87
CA ILE A 191 7.48 -5.20 -2.52
C ILE A 191 7.76 -5.92 -1.21
N MET A 192 8.64 -6.92 -1.26
CA MET A 192 9.01 -7.73 -0.10
C MET A 192 9.93 -6.97 0.86
N LYS A 193 9.81 -7.24 2.16
CA LYS A 193 10.62 -6.61 3.22
C LYS A 193 12.13 -6.74 2.99
N ASP A 194 12.56 -7.79 2.30
CA ASP A 194 13.96 -8.07 2.02
C ASP A 194 14.60 -7.00 1.13
N PHE A 195 13.77 -6.27 0.36
CA PHE A 195 14.19 -5.11 -0.42
C PHE A 195 14.27 -3.81 0.41
N ARG A 196 13.92 -3.85 1.71
CA ARG A 196 13.87 -2.65 2.56
C ARG A 196 15.18 -1.85 2.56
N LEU A 197 16.32 -2.52 2.62
CA LEU A 197 17.64 -1.84 2.63
C LEU A 197 17.92 -1.14 1.30
N TYR A 198 17.54 -1.74 0.19
CA TYR A 198 17.70 -1.14 -1.14
C TYR A 198 16.69 0.00 -1.34
N TYR A 199 15.48 -0.19 -0.87
CA TYR A 199 14.38 0.77 -0.97
C TYR A 199 14.62 2.03 -0.11
N LYS A 200 15.12 1.87 1.13
CA LYS A 200 15.44 2.98 2.06
C LYS A 200 16.82 3.57 1.87
N ARG A 201 17.60 3.06 0.91
CA ARG A 201 18.92 3.59 0.64
C ARG A 201 18.80 5.05 0.21
N GLU A 202 19.45 5.93 0.94
CA GLU A 202 19.62 7.33 0.55
C GLU A 202 20.47 7.39 -0.72
N ILE A 203 19.82 7.49 -1.86
CA ILE A 203 20.44 7.70 -3.14
C ILE A 203 20.11 9.14 -3.51
N ASN A 204 21.12 10.01 -3.47
CA ASN A 204 20.98 11.43 -3.81
C ASN A 204 20.75 11.65 -5.32
N ASP A 205 20.94 10.62 -6.12
CA ASP A 205 20.72 10.63 -7.56
C ASP A 205 19.32 10.05 -7.87
N TYR A 206 18.44 10.92 -8.35
CA TYR A 206 17.06 10.58 -8.69
C TYR A 206 16.96 9.47 -9.75
N GLU A 207 17.74 9.58 -10.84
CA GLU A 207 17.70 8.60 -11.93
C GLU A 207 18.24 7.23 -11.49
N LYS A 208 19.26 7.22 -10.65
CA LYS A 208 19.80 6.00 -10.06
C LYS A 208 18.79 5.35 -9.11
N LYS A 209 18.12 6.13 -8.25
CA LYS A 209 17.06 5.65 -7.35
C LYS A 209 15.91 5.07 -8.15
N LYS A 210 15.48 5.76 -9.21
CA LYS A 210 14.42 5.33 -10.12
C LYS A 210 14.73 4.00 -10.79
N ARG A 211 15.97 3.84 -11.29
CA ARG A 211 16.41 2.57 -11.90
C ARG A 211 16.36 1.41 -10.91
N TYR A 212 16.89 1.56 -9.70
CA TYR A 212 16.81 0.51 -8.68
C TYR A 212 15.36 0.17 -8.30
N LEU A 213 14.51 1.17 -8.17
CA LEU A 213 13.10 0.93 -7.87
C LEU A 213 12.40 0.19 -9.01
N ASN A 214 12.68 0.53 -10.27
CA ASN A 214 12.17 -0.21 -11.42
C ASN A 214 12.58 -1.69 -11.38
N GLU A 215 13.86 -1.98 -11.10
CA GLU A 215 14.36 -3.35 -10.99
C GLU A 215 13.65 -4.14 -9.88
N ILE A 216 13.48 -3.54 -8.70
CA ILE A 216 12.74 -4.14 -7.58
C ILE A 216 11.27 -4.38 -7.97
N CYS A 217 10.61 -3.43 -8.61
CA CYS A 217 9.23 -3.56 -9.02
C CYS A 217 9.05 -4.67 -10.07
N LEU A 218 9.92 -4.74 -11.07
CA LEU A 218 9.89 -5.81 -12.09
C LEU A 218 10.10 -7.19 -11.46
N LEU A 219 11.10 -7.33 -10.58
CA LEU A 219 11.35 -8.59 -9.87
C LEU A 219 10.14 -8.99 -9.01
N SER A 220 9.58 -8.03 -8.27
CA SER A 220 8.39 -8.28 -7.44
C SER A 220 7.16 -8.64 -8.27
N GLN A 221 7.04 -8.05 -9.48
CA GLN A 221 5.99 -8.37 -10.43
C GLN A 221 6.10 -9.79 -10.97
N ASP A 222 7.31 -10.24 -11.30
CA ASP A 222 7.55 -11.62 -11.76
C ASP A 222 7.29 -12.64 -10.66
N GLN A 223 7.65 -12.34 -9.42
CA GLN A 223 7.31 -13.17 -8.26
C GLN A 223 5.79 -13.29 -8.09
N TYR A 224 5.07 -12.16 -8.14
CA TYR A 224 3.62 -12.18 -7.97
C TYR A 224 2.91 -12.88 -9.14
N ARG A 225 3.39 -12.69 -10.37
CA ARG A 225 2.92 -13.42 -11.55
C ARG A 225 3.09 -14.94 -11.40
N THR A 226 4.22 -15.38 -10.86
CA THR A 226 4.47 -16.81 -10.58
C THR A 226 3.47 -17.36 -9.58
N ILE A 227 3.12 -16.60 -8.55
CA ILE A 227 2.07 -16.97 -7.58
C ILE A 227 0.70 -17.05 -8.26
N CYS A 228 0.33 -16.08 -9.08
CA CYS A 228 -0.94 -16.10 -9.82
C CYS A 228 -1.03 -17.32 -10.75
N LYS A 229 0.06 -17.69 -11.43
CA LYS A 229 0.12 -18.91 -12.25
C LYS A 229 0.00 -20.19 -11.40
N TYR A 230 0.68 -20.24 -10.26
CA TYR A 230 0.58 -21.38 -9.35
C TYR A 230 -0.86 -21.63 -8.90
N PHE A 231 -1.62 -20.57 -8.66
CA PHE A 231 -3.04 -20.64 -8.30
C PHE A 231 -3.99 -20.67 -9.50
N GLN A 232 -3.47 -20.77 -10.71
CA GLN A 232 -4.25 -20.87 -11.96
C GLN A 232 -5.21 -19.67 -12.18
N ILE A 233 -4.77 -18.46 -11.79
CA ILE A 233 -5.55 -17.23 -11.95
C ILE A 233 -5.33 -16.59 -13.34
N ILE A 234 -4.13 -16.79 -13.92
CA ILE A 234 -3.71 -16.26 -15.23
C ILE A 234 -2.98 -17.33 -16.02
#